data_e4ea77b7e8b2d9bf1659462d2869590d
#
_entry.id   e4ea77b7e8b2d9bf1659462d2869590d
#
_cell.length_a   1.000
_cell.length_b   1.000
_cell.length_c   1.000
_cell.angle_alpha   90.00
_cell.angle_beta   90.00
_cell.angle_gamma   90.00
#
_symmetry.space_group_name_H-M   'P 1'
#
loop_
_entity.id
_entity.type
_entity.pdbx_description
1 polymer ?
#
loop_
_entity_poly.entity_id
_entity_poly.type
_entity_poly.pdbx_seq_one_letter_code
_entity_poly.pdbx_strand_id
1 'polypeptide(L)'
;MRAGLATTLLFASAFSHAGCFLNEHLEPYYGRVVVPQSQQFRWSDGGLPQTFDPAFAAAPPDTDLVRAIFEGLTDYDPQTLMPVPAVATKWEASNGGRTWTFYLRDDARWSNGAVVTAQDFVRSWQRTVKLGELAPHTELLANIEGTEKKAAVSTTQATPQPSQPPRPASSTQATAREPQQPFGAEALSDRVLRVRLRRPDMNFPALVAHPVFRPVKLDVDAPAGKLLPSGLLSNGAFSVAETDNERVLLARAENYWDKQQVTLQSVEFVGARDTESALAAYRSGGVDAVTNAALEPLAIKLLAPYTDFRRTTFGALTYYTFNTARAPFDDIRVREALAIAIDRDRVSTDETGGATEPAKRFLPQTPTEAPKTVVGKSDMLEKDDERARQLLAEAGFPDGKNFPVVRLLVNRNEQQRVVAQAIAAMWLSVLNIKTELVIKNWDDYEAAVRSGDFDVVRRGIVMQTTDELTNIRTLFGEGYPGTAAASETERLHQPGAEPSEANKLFGPAAKPSTTRPAIDTEAQALNDLSAMPIYFASSYALVKPYVTGFDANVLDAPSLKKVRIDGNWKPPASPASNNAR
;
A
#
# COMPACT_ATOMS: atom_id res chain seq x y z
N MET A 1 -21.82 27.31 97.15
CA MET A 1 -21.53 28.65 96.63
C MET A 1 -21.12 28.58 95.15
N ARG A 2 -21.81 29.36 94.38
CA ARG A 2 -21.54 29.78 93.01
C ARG A 2 -21.49 28.69 91.91
N ALA A 3 -22.61 28.68 91.22
CA ALA A 3 -22.87 28.19 89.88
C ALA A 3 -21.98 28.80 88.80
N GLY A 4 -21.62 28.02 87.82
CA GLY A 4 -21.01 28.46 86.58
C GLY A 4 -21.70 27.79 85.43
N LEU A 5 -22.56 28.55 84.76
CA LEU A 5 -23.28 28.14 83.52
C LEU A 5 -22.25 28.11 82.35
N ALA A 6 -22.06 26.96 81.71
CA ALA A 6 -21.34 26.88 80.48
C ALA A 6 -22.35 26.76 79.32
N THR A 7 -22.44 27.83 78.54
CA THR A 7 -23.25 27.91 77.33
C THR A 7 -22.50 27.26 76.14
N THR A 8 -22.99 26.14 75.67
CA THR A 8 -22.39 25.46 74.50
C THR A 8 -23.02 26.06 73.23
N LEU A 9 -22.26 26.83 72.47
CA LEU A 9 -22.61 27.28 71.11
C LEU A 9 -22.36 26.12 70.10
N LEU A 10 -23.43 25.59 69.57
CA LEU A 10 -23.37 24.69 68.36
C LEU A 10 -23.15 25.55 67.12
N PHE A 11 -21.96 25.47 66.54
CA PHE A 11 -21.69 25.95 65.19
C PHE A 11 -22.08 24.83 64.21
N ALA A 12 -23.22 25.00 63.52
CA ALA A 12 -23.60 24.20 62.36
C ALA A 12 -22.83 24.75 61.17
N SER A 13 -21.70 24.11 60.80
CA SER A 13 -21.01 24.37 59.53
C SER A 13 -21.71 23.61 58.42
N ALA A 14 -22.54 24.34 57.66
CA ALA A 14 -23.08 23.85 56.37
C ALA A 14 -21.92 23.76 55.37
N PHE A 15 -21.36 22.56 55.18
CA PHE A 15 -20.51 22.27 54.02
C PHE A 15 -21.35 22.28 52.76
N SER A 16 -21.39 23.41 52.06
CA SER A 16 -21.83 23.49 50.68
C SER A 16 -20.86 22.72 49.83
N HIS A 17 -21.19 21.49 49.48
CA HIS A 17 -20.50 20.77 48.40
C HIS A 17 -20.90 21.43 47.07
N ALA A 18 -20.19 22.50 46.70
CA ALA A 18 -20.14 22.93 45.32
C ALA A 18 -19.38 21.85 44.54
N GLY A 19 -20.11 20.86 44.05
CA GLY A 19 -19.59 19.96 43.03
C GLY A 19 -19.27 20.81 41.80
N CYS A 20 -17.99 21.16 41.62
CA CYS A 20 -17.52 21.55 40.31
C CYS A 20 -17.73 20.36 39.38
N PHE A 21 -18.88 20.31 38.75
CA PHE A 21 -18.97 19.61 37.46
C PHE A 21 -18.05 20.39 36.51
N LEU A 22 -16.79 19.98 36.44
CA LEU A 22 -15.94 20.28 35.32
C LEU A 22 -16.68 19.66 34.12
N ASN A 23 -17.48 20.49 33.45
CA ASN A 23 -17.85 20.23 32.08
C ASN A 23 -16.51 20.24 31.33
N GLU A 24 -15.86 19.09 31.24
CA GLU A 24 -14.79 18.89 30.30
C GLU A 24 -15.43 19.07 28.91
N HIS A 25 -15.44 20.30 28.44
CA HIS A 25 -15.56 20.55 27.00
C HIS A 25 -14.36 19.83 26.38
N LEU A 26 -14.56 18.58 25.99
CA LEU A 26 -13.61 17.88 25.14
C LEU A 26 -13.40 18.81 23.94
N GLU A 27 -12.19 19.36 23.84
CA GLU A 27 -11.81 20.12 22.65
C GLU A 27 -12.10 19.25 21.43
N PRO A 28 -12.89 19.72 20.45
CA PRO A 28 -13.31 18.88 19.33
C PRO A 28 -12.12 18.46 18.43
N TYR A 29 -10.96 19.11 18.61
CA TYR A 29 -9.77 18.91 17.81
C TYR A 29 -8.56 18.55 18.67
N TYR A 30 -7.69 17.68 18.15
CA TYR A 30 -6.45 17.31 18.81
C TYR A 30 -5.40 18.42 18.71
N GLY A 31 -5.37 19.27 19.73
CA GLY A 31 -4.39 20.35 19.86
C GLY A 31 -4.81 21.67 19.21
N ARG A 32 -3.87 22.59 19.20
CA ARG A 32 -4.12 23.98 18.83
C ARG A 32 -4.52 24.14 17.37
N VAL A 33 -5.61 24.85 17.09
CA VAL A 33 -6.05 25.21 15.76
C VAL A 33 -5.83 26.71 15.55
N VAL A 34 -4.86 27.05 14.69
CA VAL A 34 -4.56 28.44 14.28
C VAL A 34 -4.54 28.47 12.77
N VAL A 35 -5.51 29.14 12.17
CA VAL A 35 -5.63 29.23 10.69
C VAL A 35 -4.47 30.01 10.13
N PRO A 36 -3.63 29.43 9.22
CA PRO A 36 -2.55 30.15 8.57
C PRO A 36 -3.07 31.29 7.67
N GLN A 37 -2.30 32.36 7.54
CA GLN A 37 -2.60 33.48 6.63
C GLN A 37 -2.12 33.20 5.19
N SER A 38 -1.28 32.20 4.99
CA SER A 38 -0.69 31.81 3.71
C SER A 38 -1.21 30.45 3.24
N GLN A 39 -1.15 30.22 1.93
CA GLN A 39 -1.42 28.92 1.32
C GLN A 39 -0.18 28.01 1.40
N GLN A 40 0.36 27.85 2.59
CA GLN A 40 1.45 26.92 2.93
C GLN A 40 0.88 25.73 3.67
N PHE A 41 1.20 24.52 3.21
CA PHE A 41 0.80 23.27 3.84
C PHE A 41 2.02 22.57 4.41
N ARG A 42 2.03 22.34 5.74
CA ARG A 42 3.13 21.70 6.48
C ARG A 42 2.70 20.30 6.86
N TRP A 43 3.45 19.31 6.41
CA TRP A 43 3.06 17.92 6.49
C TRP A 43 4.17 17.05 7.11
N SER A 44 3.86 16.32 8.18
CA SER A 44 4.71 15.25 8.72
C SER A 44 4.17 13.92 8.22
N ASP A 45 4.94 13.25 7.36
CA ASP A 45 4.52 12.07 6.61
C ASP A 45 5.41 10.86 6.90
N GLY A 46 5.41 10.40 8.15
CA GLY A 46 6.21 9.25 8.59
C GLY A 46 7.73 9.46 8.56
N GLY A 47 8.19 10.61 8.12
CA GLY A 47 9.61 10.97 8.02
C GLY A 47 9.86 11.98 6.90
N LEU A 48 11.15 12.15 6.53
CA LEU A 48 11.53 12.94 5.36
C LEU A 48 11.68 12.04 4.13
N PRO A 49 11.26 12.54 2.94
CA PRO A 49 11.54 11.86 1.68
C PRO A 49 13.03 11.59 1.48
N GLN A 50 13.37 10.38 1.08
CA GLN A 50 14.74 9.92 0.89
C GLN A 50 15.15 9.90 -0.58
N THR A 51 14.18 9.83 -1.50
CA THR A 51 14.43 9.84 -2.94
C THR A 51 13.53 10.82 -3.69
N PHE A 52 14.05 11.39 -4.75
CA PHE A 52 13.34 12.22 -5.72
C PHE A 52 13.11 11.49 -7.05
N ASP A 53 13.50 10.22 -7.13
CA ASP A 53 13.46 9.44 -8.35
C ASP A 53 12.21 8.54 -8.39
N PRO A 54 11.32 8.72 -9.39
CA PRO A 54 10.12 7.88 -9.53
C PRO A 54 10.40 6.37 -9.54
N ALA A 55 11.55 5.95 -10.05
CA ALA A 55 11.91 4.54 -10.09
C ALA A 55 12.24 3.94 -8.71
N PHE A 56 12.59 4.78 -7.73
CA PHE A 56 12.99 4.35 -6.38
C PHE A 56 11.99 4.71 -5.28
N ALA A 57 10.94 5.45 -5.60
CA ALA A 57 9.90 5.79 -4.63
C ALA A 57 9.03 4.55 -4.31
N ALA A 58 9.30 3.92 -3.17
CA ALA A 58 8.65 2.66 -2.77
C ALA A 58 7.34 2.88 -1.98
N ALA A 59 7.31 3.89 -1.11
CA ALA A 59 6.21 4.17 -0.19
C ALA A 59 6.22 5.66 0.21
N PRO A 60 5.19 6.18 0.91
CA PRO A 60 5.26 7.47 1.57
C PRO A 60 6.47 7.55 2.52
N PRO A 61 7.12 8.71 2.65
CA PRO A 61 6.83 9.99 2.00
C PRO A 61 7.39 10.15 0.58
N ASP A 62 8.20 9.19 0.08
CA ASP A 62 8.86 9.29 -1.23
C ASP A 62 7.85 9.35 -2.38
N THR A 63 6.83 8.48 -2.35
CA THR A 63 5.77 8.46 -3.37
C THR A 63 4.97 9.75 -3.39
N ASP A 64 4.72 10.37 -2.24
CA ASP A 64 3.97 11.62 -2.15
C ASP A 64 4.78 12.82 -2.64
N LEU A 65 6.07 12.85 -2.32
CA LEU A 65 6.99 13.81 -2.92
C LEU A 65 7.01 13.67 -4.45
N VAL A 66 7.21 12.44 -4.97
CA VAL A 66 7.26 12.17 -6.41
C VAL A 66 5.94 12.57 -7.08
N ARG A 67 4.78 12.31 -6.46
CA ARG A 67 3.48 12.76 -6.96
C ARG A 67 3.36 14.28 -7.02
N ALA A 68 3.98 15.00 -6.10
CA ALA A 68 3.95 16.45 -6.09
C ALA A 68 4.81 17.06 -7.21
N ILE A 69 6.02 16.54 -7.44
CA ILE A 69 7.01 17.15 -8.34
C ILE A 69 7.00 16.59 -9.77
N PHE A 70 6.41 15.41 -9.99
CA PHE A 70 6.24 14.84 -11.33
C PHE A 70 4.76 14.55 -11.62
N GLU A 71 4.39 14.59 -12.88
CA GLU A 71 3.06 14.21 -13.37
C GLU A 71 3.16 13.11 -14.42
N GLY A 72 2.29 12.10 -14.29
CA GLY A 72 2.21 10.95 -15.20
C GLY A 72 1.37 11.20 -16.44
N LEU A 73 1.14 10.15 -17.24
CA LEU A 73 0.17 10.21 -18.35
C LEU A 73 -1.25 10.46 -17.83
N THR A 74 -1.62 9.74 -16.79
CA THR A 74 -2.86 9.86 -16.03
C THR A 74 -2.53 10.14 -14.57
N ASP A 75 -3.53 10.56 -13.82
CA ASP A 75 -3.50 10.66 -12.36
C ASP A 75 -4.78 10.03 -11.80
N TYR A 76 -4.88 9.86 -10.49
CA TYR A 76 -6.12 9.42 -9.84
C TYR A 76 -6.98 10.62 -9.45
N ASP A 77 -8.27 10.50 -9.65
CA ASP A 77 -9.22 11.30 -8.88
C ASP A 77 -9.13 10.86 -7.41
N PRO A 78 -8.85 11.76 -6.45
CA PRO A 78 -8.55 11.35 -5.08
C PRO A 78 -9.74 10.73 -4.33
N GLN A 79 -10.97 10.97 -4.78
CA GLN A 79 -12.19 10.45 -4.15
C GLN A 79 -12.64 9.15 -4.78
N THR A 80 -12.62 9.07 -6.12
CA THR A 80 -13.15 7.90 -6.84
C THR A 80 -12.06 6.91 -7.24
N LEU A 81 -10.79 7.33 -7.22
CA LEU A 81 -9.61 6.58 -7.69
C LEU A 81 -9.69 6.17 -9.17
N MET A 82 -10.63 6.74 -9.91
CA MET A 82 -10.69 6.57 -11.36
C MET A 82 -9.55 7.34 -12.04
N PRO A 83 -8.97 6.80 -13.12
CA PRO A 83 -7.96 7.52 -13.87
C PRO A 83 -8.52 8.79 -14.51
N VAL A 84 -7.83 9.89 -14.30
CA VAL A 84 -8.16 11.20 -14.88
C VAL A 84 -7.03 11.68 -15.78
N PRO A 85 -7.34 12.55 -16.79
CA PRO A 85 -6.32 13.16 -17.63
C PRO A 85 -5.28 13.95 -16.83
N ALA A 86 -4.00 13.75 -17.18
CA ALA A 86 -2.86 14.48 -16.65
C ALA A 86 -1.99 15.01 -17.80
N VAL A 87 -0.77 14.51 -18.05
CA VAL A 87 -0.01 14.86 -19.25
C VAL A 87 -0.71 14.35 -20.51
N ALA A 88 -1.41 13.21 -20.46
CA ALA A 88 -2.29 12.81 -21.54
C ALA A 88 -3.67 13.45 -21.38
N THR A 89 -4.21 14.03 -22.45
CA THR A 89 -5.57 14.61 -22.47
C THR A 89 -6.64 13.54 -22.70
N LYS A 90 -6.28 12.45 -23.39
CA LYS A 90 -7.13 11.31 -23.67
C LYS A 90 -6.30 10.08 -23.99
N TRP A 91 -6.96 8.92 -23.96
CA TRP A 91 -6.37 7.64 -24.35
C TRP A 91 -7.41 6.76 -25.02
N GLU A 92 -6.94 5.81 -25.83
CA GLU A 92 -7.78 4.90 -26.61
C GLU A 92 -7.22 3.49 -26.52
N ALA A 93 -8.12 2.52 -26.28
CA ALA A 93 -7.78 1.10 -26.31
C ALA A 93 -8.06 0.52 -27.70
N SER A 94 -7.22 -0.42 -28.12
CA SER A 94 -7.46 -1.26 -29.31
C SER A 94 -6.99 -2.69 -29.03
N ASN A 95 -7.27 -3.61 -29.97
CA ASN A 95 -6.93 -5.03 -29.82
C ASN A 95 -7.43 -5.65 -28.51
N GLY A 96 -8.65 -5.27 -28.08
CA GLY A 96 -9.25 -5.78 -26.86
C GLY A 96 -8.48 -5.42 -25.59
N GLY A 97 -7.89 -4.21 -25.51
CA GLY A 97 -7.11 -3.74 -24.37
C GLY A 97 -5.63 -4.17 -24.39
N ARG A 98 -5.13 -4.73 -25.48
CA ARG A 98 -3.71 -5.05 -25.65
C ARG A 98 -2.88 -3.89 -26.18
N THR A 99 -3.50 -2.88 -26.75
CA THR A 99 -2.80 -1.71 -27.28
C THR A 99 -3.49 -0.45 -26.79
N TRP A 100 -2.72 0.42 -26.17
CA TRP A 100 -3.15 1.73 -25.70
C TRP A 100 -2.44 2.83 -26.45
N THR A 101 -3.16 3.89 -26.80
CA THR A 101 -2.61 5.10 -27.41
C THR A 101 -2.98 6.29 -26.52
N PHE A 102 -1.96 6.99 -26.01
CA PHE A 102 -2.11 8.19 -25.20
C PHE A 102 -1.76 9.43 -26.02
N TYR A 103 -2.59 10.45 -25.93
CA TYR A 103 -2.43 11.73 -26.64
C TYR A 103 -2.05 12.81 -25.64
N LEU A 104 -0.81 13.29 -25.72
CA LEU A 104 -0.23 14.23 -24.78
C LEU A 104 -0.69 15.67 -25.11
N ARG A 105 -0.85 16.48 -24.07
CA ARG A 105 -1.20 17.91 -24.17
C ARG A 105 -0.05 18.75 -24.75
N ASP A 106 -0.40 19.88 -25.35
CA ASP A 106 0.58 20.76 -25.98
C ASP A 106 1.33 21.63 -24.97
N ASP A 107 0.74 21.87 -23.81
CA ASP A 107 1.19 22.81 -22.78
C ASP A 107 1.92 22.15 -21.61
N ALA A 108 2.10 20.83 -21.59
CA ALA A 108 2.94 20.17 -20.57
C ALA A 108 4.40 20.59 -20.72
N ARG A 109 4.99 21.08 -19.62
CA ARG A 109 6.37 21.61 -19.58
C ARG A 109 7.15 21.04 -18.40
N TRP A 110 8.42 20.88 -18.63
CA TRP A 110 9.40 20.72 -17.57
C TRP A 110 9.63 22.06 -16.86
N SER A 111 10.17 22.03 -15.66
CA SER A 111 10.45 23.23 -14.85
C SER A 111 11.37 24.26 -15.55
N ASN A 112 12.20 23.81 -16.51
CA ASN A 112 13.01 24.68 -17.34
C ASN A 112 12.28 25.22 -18.61
N GLY A 113 10.98 24.96 -18.76
CA GLY A 113 10.16 25.38 -19.89
C GLY A 113 10.22 24.45 -21.12
N ALA A 114 11.08 23.43 -21.14
CA ALA A 114 11.12 22.46 -22.21
C ALA A 114 9.81 21.65 -22.27
N VAL A 115 9.42 21.22 -23.47
CA VAL A 115 8.21 20.43 -23.68
C VAL A 115 8.38 19.01 -23.09
N VAL A 116 7.34 18.49 -22.44
CA VAL A 116 7.24 17.07 -22.06
C VAL A 116 6.80 16.29 -23.28
N THR A 117 7.54 15.25 -23.66
CA THR A 117 7.30 14.45 -24.86
C THR A 117 6.99 12.99 -24.54
N ALA A 118 6.37 12.29 -25.50
CA ALA A 118 6.16 10.84 -25.41
C ALA A 118 7.48 10.07 -25.23
N GLN A 119 8.57 10.57 -25.82
CA GLN A 119 9.89 9.97 -25.69
C GLN A 119 10.46 10.07 -24.26
N ASP A 120 10.04 11.07 -23.46
CA ASP A 120 10.44 11.18 -22.05
C ASP A 120 9.87 10.01 -21.24
N PHE A 121 8.62 9.61 -21.51
CA PHE A 121 8.00 8.42 -20.89
C PHE A 121 8.69 7.11 -21.33
N VAL A 122 8.90 6.94 -22.63
CA VAL A 122 9.57 5.73 -23.17
C VAL A 122 10.93 5.52 -22.50
N ARG A 123 11.76 6.57 -22.45
CA ARG A 123 13.09 6.50 -21.83
C ARG A 123 13.03 6.19 -20.34
N SER A 124 12.11 6.83 -19.62
CA SER A 124 11.95 6.60 -18.18
C SER A 124 11.55 5.17 -17.88
N TRP A 125 10.58 4.62 -18.62
CA TRP A 125 10.14 3.24 -18.43
C TRP A 125 11.21 2.22 -18.82
N GLN A 126 11.94 2.46 -19.92
CA GLN A 126 13.10 1.63 -20.30
C GLN A 126 14.17 1.64 -19.21
N ARG A 127 14.45 2.81 -18.61
CA ARG A 127 15.38 2.93 -17.49
C ARG A 127 14.91 2.11 -16.30
N THR A 128 13.64 2.24 -15.90
CA THR A 128 13.07 1.48 -14.77
C THR A 128 13.18 -0.03 -15.01
N VAL A 129 12.82 -0.51 -16.20
CA VAL A 129 12.98 -1.94 -16.58
C VAL A 129 14.45 -2.38 -16.52
N LYS A 130 15.38 -1.53 -16.95
CA LYS A 130 16.82 -1.84 -16.90
C LYS A 130 17.38 -1.90 -15.49
N LEU A 131 16.86 -1.07 -14.56
CA LEU A 131 17.19 -1.10 -13.14
C LEU A 131 16.76 -2.44 -12.50
N GLY A 132 15.70 -3.07 -13.02
CA GLY A 132 15.24 -4.37 -12.56
C GLY A 132 14.91 -4.37 -11.07
N GLU A 133 15.50 -5.29 -10.32
CA GLU A 133 15.26 -5.46 -8.87
C GLU A 133 15.74 -4.30 -8.01
N LEU A 134 16.53 -3.38 -8.55
CA LEU A 134 16.89 -2.15 -7.85
C LEU A 134 15.74 -1.14 -7.78
N ALA A 135 14.74 -1.26 -8.66
CA ALA A 135 13.55 -0.40 -8.67
C ALA A 135 12.37 -1.14 -8.02
N PRO A 136 11.85 -0.67 -6.86
CA PRO A 136 10.90 -1.41 -6.01
C PRO A 136 9.62 -1.86 -6.71
N HIS A 137 9.16 -1.13 -7.73
CA HIS A 137 7.89 -1.39 -8.41
C HIS A 137 8.06 -1.71 -9.90
N THR A 138 9.20 -2.31 -10.28
CA THR A 138 9.46 -2.72 -11.68
C THR A 138 8.44 -3.73 -12.19
N GLU A 139 7.88 -4.57 -11.32
CA GLU A 139 6.86 -5.56 -11.65
C GLU A 139 5.59 -4.94 -12.25
N LEU A 140 5.26 -3.68 -11.92
CA LEU A 140 4.12 -2.99 -12.50
C LEU A 140 4.26 -2.74 -14.01
N LEU A 141 5.50 -2.72 -14.53
CA LEU A 141 5.78 -2.61 -15.95
C LEU A 141 5.76 -3.97 -16.68
N ALA A 142 5.66 -5.09 -15.95
CA ALA A 142 5.84 -6.43 -16.51
C ALA A 142 4.84 -6.83 -17.60
N ASN A 143 3.65 -6.17 -17.66
CA ASN A 143 2.68 -6.42 -18.72
C ASN A 143 3.01 -5.68 -20.04
N ILE A 144 3.97 -4.75 -20.05
CA ILE A 144 4.44 -4.10 -21.30
C ILE A 144 5.30 -5.12 -22.08
N GLU A 145 5.10 -5.23 -23.39
CA GLU A 145 5.93 -6.11 -24.24
C GLU A 145 7.42 -5.73 -24.18
N GLY A 146 8.28 -6.74 -24.24
CA GLY A 146 9.74 -6.53 -24.24
C GLY A 146 10.36 -6.20 -22.88
N THR A 147 9.62 -6.37 -21.77
CA THR A 147 10.11 -6.21 -20.39
C THR A 147 10.63 -7.52 -19.79
N GLU A 148 10.64 -8.62 -20.55
CA GLU A 148 11.00 -9.94 -20.03
C GLU A 148 12.45 -9.99 -19.54
N LYS A 149 12.65 -10.51 -18.33
CA LYS A 149 14.00 -10.84 -17.83
C LYS A 149 14.58 -11.93 -18.74
N LYS A 150 15.74 -11.70 -19.32
CA LYS A 150 16.52 -12.80 -19.91
C LYS A 150 16.83 -13.79 -18.80
N ALA A 151 16.40 -15.04 -18.95
CA ALA A 151 16.95 -16.11 -18.14
C ALA A 151 18.47 -16.04 -18.29
N ALA A 152 19.18 -15.82 -17.17
CA ALA A 152 20.63 -15.84 -17.17
C ALA A 152 21.05 -17.22 -17.69
N VAL A 153 21.66 -17.27 -18.88
CA VAL A 153 22.31 -18.46 -19.38
C VAL A 153 23.44 -18.71 -18.40
N SER A 154 23.27 -19.69 -17.52
CA SER A 154 24.35 -20.20 -16.66
C SER A 154 25.44 -20.75 -17.60
N THR A 155 26.44 -19.93 -17.87
CA THR A 155 27.70 -20.41 -18.37
C THR A 155 28.33 -21.24 -17.25
N THR A 156 28.05 -22.54 -17.26
CA THR A 156 28.79 -23.51 -16.46
C THR A 156 30.25 -23.37 -16.89
N GLN A 157 31.05 -22.70 -16.08
CA GLN A 157 32.48 -22.75 -16.21
C GLN A 157 32.89 -24.21 -16.01
N ALA A 158 33.17 -24.88 -17.11
CA ALA A 158 33.81 -26.19 -17.07
C ALA A 158 35.16 -26.05 -16.36
N THR A 159 35.31 -26.74 -15.26
CA THR A 159 36.57 -26.94 -14.55
C THR A 159 37.62 -27.45 -15.56
N PRO A 160 38.84 -26.89 -15.62
CA PRO A 160 39.87 -27.38 -16.55
C PRO A 160 40.32 -28.76 -16.10
N GLN A 161 40.07 -29.80 -16.93
CA GLN A 161 40.73 -31.08 -16.86
C GLN A 161 41.99 -31.01 -17.71
N PRO A 162 43.16 -31.54 -17.26
CA PRO A 162 44.38 -31.44 -17.99
C PRO A 162 44.47 -32.46 -19.17
N SER A 163 44.99 -31.96 -20.30
CA SER A 163 45.65 -32.64 -21.40
C SER A 163 44.86 -33.58 -22.32
N GLN A 164 44.41 -33.03 -23.47
CA GLN A 164 44.43 -33.72 -24.76
C GLN A 164 44.85 -32.73 -25.87
N PRO A 165 45.55 -33.21 -26.95
CA PRO A 165 46.15 -32.34 -27.97
C PRO A 165 45.14 -31.76 -28.96
N PRO A 166 45.45 -30.63 -29.67
CA PRO A 166 44.51 -29.86 -30.44
C PRO A 166 44.07 -30.58 -31.73
N ARG A 167 42.73 -30.68 -31.90
CA ARG A 167 42.10 -30.95 -33.22
C ARG A 167 41.84 -29.65 -33.95
N PRO A 168 41.89 -29.61 -35.28
CA PRO A 168 41.79 -28.39 -36.06
C PRO A 168 40.38 -27.80 -36.02
N ALA A 169 40.33 -26.46 -35.99
CA ALA A 169 39.15 -25.63 -35.93
C ALA A 169 38.19 -25.87 -37.10
N SER A 170 36.98 -26.34 -36.81
CA SER A 170 35.83 -26.25 -37.71
C SER A 170 35.00 -25.06 -37.33
N SER A 171 34.82 -24.18 -38.29
CA SER A 171 33.82 -23.12 -38.48
C SER A 171 32.98 -22.71 -37.27
N THR A 172 33.24 -21.52 -36.81
CA THR A 172 32.39 -20.71 -35.93
C THR A 172 30.97 -20.61 -36.50
N GLN A 173 30.04 -21.42 -36.01
CA GLN A 173 28.63 -21.11 -36.14
C GLN A 173 28.36 -19.93 -35.19
N ALA A 174 28.20 -18.76 -35.78
CA ALA A 174 27.58 -17.62 -35.10
C ALA A 174 26.19 -18.07 -34.68
N THR A 175 25.99 -18.31 -33.38
CA THR A 175 24.67 -18.46 -32.79
C THR A 175 23.88 -17.21 -33.14
N ALA A 176 22.89 -17.36 -34.02
CA ALA A 176 21.94 -16.29 -34.34
C ALA A 176 21.32 -15.82 -33.03
N ARG A 177 21.60 -14.57 -32.64
CA ARG A 177 20.90 -13.90 -31.58
C ARG A 177 19.42 -13.90 -31.96
N GLU A 178 18.57 -14.59 -31.20
CA GLU A 178 17.12 -14.42 -31.34
C GLU A 178 16.81 -12.93 -31.31
N PRO A 179 15.98 -12.42 -32.25
CA PRO A 179 15.64 -11.02 -32.30
C PRO A 179 14.94 -10.65 -30.98
N GLN A 180 15.55 -9.73 -30.23
CA GLN A 180 14.91 -9.17 -29.04
C GLN A 180 13.58 -8.54 -29.47
N GLN A 181 12.50 -8.92 -28.82
CA GLN A 181 11.23 -8.21 -29.03
C GLN A 181 11.45 -6.73 -28.66
N PRO A 182 11.05 -5.79 -29.53
CA PRO A 182 11.19 -4.38 -29.24
C PRO A 182 10.35 -4.02 -28.00
N PHE A 183 10.82 -3.06 -27.19
CA PHE A 183 10.08 -2.55 -26.05
C PHE A 183 8.68 -2.07 -26.49
N GLY A 184 7.64 -2.48 -25.77
CA GLY A 184 6.25 -2.27 -26.16
C GLY A 184 5.79 -0.81 -26.09
N ALA A 185 6.48 0.07 -25.36
CA ALA A 185 6.18 1.50 -25.36
C ALA A 185 6.99 2.22 -26.44
N GLU A 186 6.30 2.98 -27.30
CA GLU A 186 6.85 3.64 -28.48
C GLU A 186 6.27 5.05 -28.64
N ALA A 187 7.13 6.04 -28.80
CA ALA A 187 6.71 7.39 -29.18
C ALA A 187 6.47 7.45 -30.69
N LEU A 188 5.20 7.52 -31.11
CA LEU A 188 4.83 7.68 -32.53
C LEU A 188 5.09 9.10 -33.03
N SER A 189 5.06 10.06 -32.11
CA SER A 189 5.44 11.47 -32.28
C SER A 189 5.74 12.04 -30.91
N ASP A 190 6.13 13.33 -30.84
CA ASP A 190 6.34 14.01 -29.55
C ASP A 190 5.06 13.99 -28.67
N ARG A 191 3.88 13.83 -29.27
CA ARG A 191 2.58 13.94 -28.60
C ARG A 191 1.77 12.64 -28.57
N VAL A 192 2.26 11.58 -29.14
CA VAL A 192 1.52 10.31 -29.21
C VAL A 192 2.39 9.17 -28.73
N LEU A 193 1.98 8.57 -27.63
CA LEU A 193 2.61 7.39 -27.04
C LEU A 193 1.73 6.17 -27.29
N ARG A 194 2.28 5.14 -27.90
CA ARG A 194 1.63 3.84 -28.05
C ARG A 194 2.27 2.83 -27.09
N VAL A 195 1.43 2.04 -26.42
CA VAL A 195 1.88 0.98 -25.51
C VAL A 195 1.22 -0.33 -25.92
N ARG A 196 2.02 -1.36 -26.14
CA ARG A 196 1.57 -2.74 -26.39
C ARG A 196 1.78 -3.58 -25.15
N LEU A 197 0.73 -4.32 -24.78
CA LEU A 197 0.67 -5.17 -23.60
C LEU A 197 0.72 -6.64 -23.99
N ARG A 198 1.38 -7.44 -23.21
CA ARG A 198 1.45 -8.91 -23.36
C ARG A 198 0.08 -9.56 -23.20
N ARG A 199 -0.74 -9.01 -22.32
CA ARG A 199 -2.10 -9.48 -22.00
C ARG A 199 -3.07 -8.30 -22.02
N PRO A 200 -4.35 -8.54 -22.37
CA PRO A 200 -5.37 -7.48 -22.30
C PRO A 200 -5.45 -6.91 -20.89
N ASP A 201 -5.51 -5.60 -20.79
CA ASP A 201 -5.77 -4.88 -19.55
C ASP A 201 -6.61 -3.64 -19.87
N MET A 202 -7.88 -3.64 -19.46
CA MET A 202 -8.80 -2.53 -19.69
C MET A 202 -8.63 -1.41 -18.67
N ASN A 203 -7.90 -1.66 -17.58
CA ASN A 203 -7.64 -0.69 -16.52
C ASN A 203 -6.20 -0.11 -16.59
N PHE A 204 -5.46 -0.39 -17.64
CA PHE A 204 -4.08 0.11 -17.81
C PHE A 204 -3.94 1.63 -17.58
N PRO A 205 -4.92 2.51 -17.94
CA PRO A 205 -4.85 3.93 -17.56
C PRO A 205 -4.81 4.20 -16.06
N ALA A 206 -5.42 3.35 -15.22
CA ALA A 206 -5.30 3.45 -13.76
C ALA A 206 -3.91 2.99 -13.28
N LEU A 207 -3.35 1.95 -13.89
CA LEU A 207 -2.01 1.46 -13.56
C LEU A 207 -0.93 2.52 -13.82
N VAL A 208 -0.98 3.22 -14.97
CA VAL A 208 0.04 4.22 -15.33
C VAL A 208 -0.07 5.54 -14.55
N ALA A 209 -1.05 5.69 -13.66
CA ALA A 209 -1.10 6.77 -12.68
C ALA A 209 -0.11 6.57 -11.52
N HIS A 210 0.39 5.34 -11.31
CA HIS A 210 1.37 5.03 -10.26
C HIS A 210 2.69 5.80 -10.46
N PRO A 211 3.35 6.26 -9.38
CA PRO A 211 4.60 7.02 -9.44
C PRO A 211 5.69 6.44 -10.33
N VAL A 212 5.86 5.12 -10.36
CA VAL A 212 6.91 4.43 -11.16
C VAL A 212 6.81 4.71 -12.67
N PHE A 213 5.62 5.10 -13.17
CA PHE A 213 5.39 5.44 -14.57
C PHE A 213 5.62 6.93 -14.89
N ARG A 214 5.91 7.77 -13.89
CA ARG A 214 6.16 9.19 -14.10
C ARG A 214 7.48 9.42 -14.82
N PRO A 215 7.54 10.40 -15.75
CA PRO A 215 8.74 10.64 -16.54
C PRO A 215 9.81 11.33 -15.69
N VAL A 216 11.07 11.03 -15.99
CA VAL A 216 12.23 11.72 -15.43
C VAL A 216 13.19 12.09 -16.56
N LYS A 217 13.85 13.25 -16.45
CA LYS A 217 14.77 13.75 -17.49
C LYS A 217 16.18 13.16 -17.29
N LEU A 218 16.29 11.85 -17.42
CA LEU A 218 17.53 11.09 -17.32
C LEU A 218 17.72 10.21 -18.56
N ASP A 219 18.96 9.86 -18.84
CA ASP A 219 19.28 8.86 -19.86
C ASP A 219 18.92 7.45 -19.37
N VAL A 220 18.64 6.55 -20.34
CA VAL A 220 18.31 5.12 -20.05
C VAL A 220 19.45 4.44 -19.29
N ASP A 221 20.69 4.86 -19.51
CA ASP A 221 21.89 4.33 -18.88
C ASP A 221 22.30 5.07 -17.59
N ALA A 222 21.48 6.05 -17.15
CA ALA A 222 21.77 6.74 -15.91
C ALA A 222 21.80 5.74 -14.74
N PRO A 223 22.87 5.75 -13.93
CA PRO A 223 23.03 4.79 -12.85
C PRO A 223 21.92 4.93 -11.81
N ALA A 224 21.68 3.84 -11.07
CA ALA A 224 20.91 3.88 -9.86
C ALA A 224 21.60 4.85 -8.88
N GLY A 225 21.01 5.99 -8.65
CA GLY A 225 21.59 7.00 -7.77
C GLY A 225 20.55 8.03 -7.38
N LYS A 226 20.82 8.72 -6.29
CA LYS A 226 19.96 9.80 -5.80
C LYS A 226 19.91 10.90 -6.87
N LEU A 227 18.75 11.17 -7.43
CA LEU A 227 18.51 12.43 -8.10
C LEU A 227 18.71 13.52 -7.06
N LEU A 228 19.72 14.37 -7.29
CA LEU A 228 19.98 15.48 -6.38
C LEU A 228 18.94 16.58 -6.61
N PRO A 229 18.46 17.25 -5.56
CA PRO A 229 17.50 18.34 -5.68
C PRO A 229 18.03 19.49 -6.55
N SER A 230 19.34 19.75 -6.50
CA SER A 230 19.97 20.79 -7.31
C SER A 230 19.99 20.41 -8.79
N GLY A 231 19.23 21.16 -9.60
CA GLY A 231 19.11 20.93 -11.03
C GLY A 231 18.08 19.88 -11.43
N LEU A 232 17.27 19.38 -10.49
CA LEU A 232 16.17 18.47 -10.77
C LEU A 232 15.13 19.14 -11.68
N LEU A 233 14.91 18.54 -12.85
CA LEU A 233 13.83 18.94 -13.75
C LEU A 233 12.57 18.16 -13.40
N SER A 234 11.53 18.89 -12.99
CA SER A 234 10.21 18.38 -12.64
C SER A 234 9.16 18.83 -13.65
N ASN A 235 8.03 18.13 -13.75
CA ASN A 235 6.90 18.47 -14.60
C ASN A 235 5.56 18.46 -13.85
N GLY A 236 5.59 18.36 -12.53
CA GLY A 236 4.41 18.33 -11.66
C GLY A 236 3.96 19.71 -11.18
N ALA A 237 2.99 19.70 -10.28
CA ALA A 237 2.37 20.91 -9.71
C ALA A 237 3.33 21.72 -8.82
N PHE A 238 4.37 21.06 -8.29
CA PHE A 238 5.37 21.67 -7.43
C PHE A 238 6.79 21.36 -7.94
N SER A 239 7.75 22.18 -7.51
CA SER A 239 9.18 21.96 -7.71
C SER A 239 9.91 22.09 -6.38
N VAL A 240 11.05 21.42 -6.25
CA VAL A 240 11.87 21.49 -5.04
C VAL A 240 12.49 22.88 -4.94
N ALA A 241 12.20 23.59 -3.84
CA ALA A 241 12.75 24.91 -3.55
C ALA A 241 13.95 24.82 -2.61
N GLU A 242 13.84 24.03 -1.54
CA GLU A 242 14.86 23.88 -0.51
C GLU A 242 14.80 22.49 0.09
N THR A 243 15.91 21.95 0.50
CA THR A 243 15.99 20.69 1.24
C THR A 243 17.15 20.71 2.23
N ASP A 244 16.88 20.27 3.43
CA ASP A 244 17.86 20.08 4.49
C ASP A 244 17.55 18.81 5.31
N ASN A 245 18.18 18.64 6.47
CA ASN A 245 17.98 17.47 7.35
C ASN A 245 16.68 17.51 8.17
N GLU A 246 15.94 18.62 8.13
CA GLU A 246 14.72 18.82 8.92
C GLU A 246 13.48 18.93 8.06
N ARG A 247 13.64 19.38 6.77
CA ARG A 247 12.51 19.63 5.87
C ARG A 247 12.86 19.48 4.41
N VAL A 248 11.83 19.25 3.61
CA VAL A 248 11.84 19.42 2.15
C VAL A 248 10.76 20.43 1.81
N LEU A 249 11.15 21.59 1.28
CA LEU A 249 10.24 22.64 0.86
C LEU A 249 10.00 22.58 -0.65
N LEU A 250 8.73 22.48 -1.03
CA LEU A 250 8.28 22.56 -2.42
C LEU A 250 7.61 23.91 -2.64
N ALA A 251 7.88 24.53 -3.78
CA ALA A 251 7.18 25.72 -4.28
C ALA A 251 6.25 25.33 -5.43
N ARG A 252 5.11 26.02 -5.56
CA ARG A 252 4.22 25.86 -6.72
C ARG A 252 4.99 26.11 -8.02
N ALA A 253 4.88 25.19 -8.98
CA ALA A 253 5.62 25.25 -10.23
C ALA A 253 5.02 26.27 -11.20
N GLU A 254 5.83 27.24 -11.65
CA GLU A 254 5.39 28.31 -12.54
C GLU A 254 5.04 27.83 -13.96
N ASN A 255 5.73 26.77 -14.42
CA ASN A 255 5.55 26.21 -15.77
C ASN A 255 4.54 25.04 -15.81
N TYR A 256 3.86 24.75 -14.68
CA TYR A 256 2.85 23.71 -14.64
C TYR A 256 1.60 24.12 -15.41
N TRP A 257 1.12 23.26 -16.30
CA TRP A 257 0.01 23.55 -17.20
C TRP A 257 -1.29 23.90 -16.46
N ASP A 258 -1.56 23.25 -15.31
CA ASP A 258 -2.78 23.44 -14.52
C ASP A 258 -2.54 24.26 -13.24
N LYS A 259 -1.53 25.15 -13.26
CA LYS A 259 -1.15 25.92 -12.07
C LYS A 259 -2.26 26.79 -11.50
N GLN A 260 -3.27 27.15 -12.31
CA GLN A 260 -4.42 27.94 -11.85
C GLN A 260 -5.33 27.17 -10.88
N GLN A 261 -5.33 25.83 -10.95
CA GLN A 261 -6.08 24.96 -10.04
C GLN A 261 -5.30 24.65 -8.76
N VAL A 262 -4.00 24.91 -8.72
CA VAL A 262 -3.15 24.68 -7.55
C VAL A 262 -3.21 25.90 -6.63
N THR A 263 -3.94 25.77 -5.52
CA THR A 263 -4.12 26.88 -4.58
C THR A 263 -2.90 27.07 -3.67
N LEU A 264 -2.29 25.98 -3.21
CA LEU A 264 -1.11 26.04 -2.36
C LEU A 264 0.04 26.79 -3.05
N GLN A 265 0.71 27.66 -2.31
CA GLN A 265 1.94 28.33 -2.74
C GLN A 265 3.17 27.47 -2.45
N SER A 266 3.13 26.72 -1.35
CA SER A 266 4.20 25.82 -0.94
C SER A 266 3.67 24.62 -0.14
N VAL A 267 4.43 23.52 -0.21
CA VAL A 267 4.27 22.34 0.63
C VAL A 267 5.59 22.09 1.34
N GLU A 268 5.54 21.86 2.63
CA GLU A 268 6.71 21.60 3.45
C GLU A 268 6.56 20.21 4.08
N PHE A 269 7.40 19.25 3.66
CA PHE A 269 7.58 17.99 4.38
C PHE A 269 8.44 18.25 5.60
N VAL A 270 7.88 18.04 6.78
CA VAL A 270 8.54 18.30 8.07
C VAL A 270 9.01 16.98 8.67
N GLY A 271 10.30 16.87 8.93
CA GLY A 271 10.89 15.68 9.55
C GLY A 271 10.40 15.51 10.99
N ALA A 272 10.05 14.27 11.35
CA ALA A 272 9.79 13.86 12.71
C ALA A 272 10.68 12.67 13.05
N ARG A 273 11.27 12.65 14.25
CA ARG A 273 12.15 11.57 14.69
C ARG A 273 11.38 10.29 15.03
N ASP A 274 10.16 10.47 15.50
CA ASP A 274 9.28 9.44 15.99
C ASP A 274 7.81 9.92 15.98
N THR A 275 6.89 9.01 16.24
CA THR A 275 5.46 9.29 16.33
C THR A 275 5.13 10.35 17.37
N GLU A 276 5.82 10.35 18.52
CA GLU A 276 5.56 11.32 19.60
C GLU A 276 5.90 12.74 19.15
N SER A 277 7.06 12.94 18.51
CA SER A 277 7.47 14.24 17.96
C SER A 277 6.53 14.73 16.85
N ALA A 278 6.03 13.85 15.99
CA ALA A 278 5.03 14.19 14.97
C ALA A 278 3.71 14.66 15.63
N LEU A 279 3.21 13.93 16.62
CA LEU A 279 2.00 14.29 17.37
C LEU A 279 2.19 15.59 18.17
N ALA A 280 3.37 15.82 18.74
CA ALA A 280 3.69 17.05 19.45
C ALA A 280 3.71 18.26 18.49
N ALA A 281 4.29 18.11 17.30
CA ALA A 281 4.29 19.14 16.26
C ALA A 281 2.85 19.48 15.80
N TYR A 282 2.01 18.48 15.60
CA TYR A 282 0.59 18.70 15.28
C TYR A 282 -0.15 19.41 16.41
N ARG A 283 0.01 18.93 17.66
CA ARG A 283 -0.66 19.49 18.82
C ARG A 283 -0.29 20.95 19.08
N SER A 284 0.98 21.32 18.86
CA SER A 284 1.44 22.71 18.98
C SER A 284 1.06 23.62 17.82
N GLY A 285 0.62 23.06 16.67
CA GLY A 285 0.32 23.79 15.44
C GLY A 285 1.58 23.99 14.56
N GLY A 286 2.63 23.21 14.78
CA GLY A 286 3.84 23.20 13.97
C GLY A 286 3.63 22.58 12.58
N VAL A 287 2.70 21.60 12.47
CA VAL A 287 2.28 21.00 11.21
C VAL A 287 0.76 21.02 11.05
N ASP A 288 0.29 20.96 9.81
CA ASP A 288 -1.12 21.01 9.42
C ASP A 288 -1.72 19.61 9.22
N ALA A 289 -0.87 18.63 8.91
CA ALA A 289 -1.24 17.22 8.84
C ALA A 289 -0.13 16.30 9.37
N VAL A 290 -0.54 15.14 9.90
CA VAL A 290 0.31 13.99 10.23
C VAL A 290 -0.31 12.75 9.63
N THR A 291 0.47 12.04 8.82
CA THR A 291 0.14 10.73 8.22
C THR A 291 1.29 9.75 8.43
N ASN A 292 1.07 8.49 8.15
CA ASN A 292 2.08 7.43 8.22
C ASN A 292 2.86 7.35 9.55
N ALA A 293 2.28 7.91 10.63
CA ALA A 293 2.80 7.74 11.97
C ALA A 293 2.45 6.34 12.50
N ALA A 294 3.44 5.65 13.08
CA ALA A 294 3.24 4.33 13.67
C ALA A 294 2.46 4.44 15.00
N LEU A 295 1.13 4.59 14.89
CA LEU A 295 0.25 4.74 16.05
C LEU A 295 -0.02 3.40 16.73
N GLU A 296 0.29 3.30 18.01
CA GLU A 296 -0.08 2.16 18.83
C GLU A 296 -1.61 2.09 19.07
N PRO A 297 -2.20 0.90 19.29
CA PRO A 297 -3.65 0.75 19.47
C PRO A 297 -4.25 1.64 20.57
N LEU A 298 -3.50 1.91 21.64
CA LEU A 298 -3.94 2.82 22.69
C LEU A 298 -4.00 4.27 22.19
N ALA A 299 -3.02 4.72 21.42
CA ALA A 299 -3.01 6.06 20.83
C ALA A 299 -4.19 6.24 19.87
N ILE A 300 -4.51 5.24 19.05
CA ILE A 300 -5.68 5.25 18.16
C ILE A 300 -6.97 5.45 18.96
N LYS A 301 -7.15 4.71 20.07
CA LYS A 301 -8.34 4.85 20.94
C LYS A 301 -8.42 6.23 21.59
N LEU A 302 -7.29 6.81 21.99
CA LEU A 302 -7.23 8.13 22.60
C LEU A 302 -7.47 9.26 21.59
N LEU A 303 -7.08 9.06 20.32
CA LEU A 303 -7.29 10.04 19.25
C LEU A 303 -8.67 9.94 18.59
N ALA A 304 -9.31 8.79 18.64
CA ALA A 304 -10.61 8.53 18.00
C ALA A 304 -11.74 9.54 18.34
N PRO A 305 -11.82 10.15 19.54
CA PRO A 305 -12.85 11.15 19.83
C PRO A 305 -12.67 12.48 19.11
N TYR A 306 -11.48 12.79 18.58
CA TYR A 306 -11.20 14.06 17.93
C TYR A 306 -11.68 14.06 16.47
N THR A 307 -12.34 15.14 16.04
CA THR A 307 -12.92 15.26 14.70
C THR A 307 -11.89 15.46 13.59
N ASP A 308 -10.67 15.86 13.92
CA ASP A 308 -9.53 15.99 13.03
C ASP A 308 -8.69 14.71 12.93
N PHE A 309 -9.05 13.66 13.69
CA PHE A 309 -8.49 12.33 13.52
C PHE A 309 -9.34 11.54 12.52
N ARG A 310 -8.72 11.15 11.42
CA ARG A 310 -9.35 10.46 10.29
C ARG A 310 -8.81 9.03 10.20
N ARG A 311 -9.71 8.11 9.87
CA ARG A 311 -9.39 6.71 9.59
C ARG A 311 -9.90 6.34 8.20
N THR A 312 -9.10 5.63 7.44
CA THR A 312 -9.45 5.15 6.10
C THR A 312 -8.95 3.72 5.94
N THR A 313 -9.68 2.88 5.22
CA THR A 313 -9.18 1.56 4.81
C THR A 313 -7.98 1.74 3.90
N PHE A 314 -6.87 1.10 4.24
CA PHE A 314 -5.66 1.08 3.43
C PHE A 314 -5.58 -0.24 2.66
N GLY A 315 -5.15 -0.22 1.42
CA GLY A 315 -5.02 -1.40 0.56
C GLY A 315 -3.89 -2.35 0.94
N ALA A 316 -3.55 -2.42 2.23
CA ALA A 316 -2.61 -3.39 2.78
C ALA A 316 -3.38 -4.58 3.33
N LEU A 317 -3.42 -5.67 2.56
CA LEU A 317 -4.13 -6.89 2.88
C LEU A 317 -3.24 -7.88 3.64
N THR A 318 -3.69 -8.34 4.80
CA THR A 318 -3.21 -9.58 5.42
C THR A 318 -4.09 -10.73 4.98
N TYR A 319 -3.48 -11.78 4.44
CA TYR A 319 -4.15 -12.98 3.96
C TYR A 319 -3.37 -14.24 4.32
N TYR A 320 -4.02 -15.39 4.30
CA TYR A 320 -3.39 -16.68 4.57
C TYR A 320 -3.47 -17.57 3.33
N THR A 321 -2.36 -18.22 3.00
CA THR A 321 -2.22 -19.09 1.83
C THR A 321 -2.16 -20.53 2.25
N PHE A 322 -2.89 -21.38 1.56
CA PHE A 322 -2.85 -22.84 1.72
C PHE A 322 -1.74 -23.47 0.87
N ASN A 323 -1.05 -24.45 1.40
CA ASN A 323 -0.19 -25.32 0.61
C ASN A 323 -1.05 -26.34 -0.15
N THR A 324 -1.55 -25.96 -1.31
CA THR A 324 -2.44 -26.78 -2.12
C THR A 324 -1.78 -28.02 -2.75
N ALA A 325 -0.47 -28.18 -2.59
CA ALA A 325 0.25 -29.41 -2.97
C ALA A 325 0.19 -30.49 -1.88
N ARG A 326 -0.36 -30.18 -0.71
CA ARG A 326 -0.48 -31.09 0.43
C ARG A 326 -1.94 -31.42 0.73
N ALA A 327 -2.27 -32.71 0.82
CA ALA A 327 -3.55 -33.15 1.36
C ALA A 327 -3.65 -32.77 2.86
N PRO A 328 -4.85 -32.37 3.33
CA PRO A 328 -6.10 -32.25 2.62
C PRO A 328 -6.37 -30.86 2.00
N PHE A 329 -5.37 -29.96 1.93
CA PHE A 329 -5.52 -28.58 1.44
C PHE A 329 -5.62 -28.49 -0.10
N ASP A 330 -5.41 -29.57 -0.82
CA ASP A 330 -5.71 -29.75 -2.24
C ASP A 330 -7.23 -29.77 -2.51
N ASP A 331 -8.06 -30.17 -1.53
CA ASP A 331 -9.52 -30.15 -1.63
C ASP A 331 -10.07 -28.74 -1.35
N ILE A 332 -10.81 -28.19 -2.30
CA ILE A 332 -11.41 -26.85 -2.17
C ILE A 332 -12.44 -26.77 -1.03
N ARG A 333 -13.15 -27.88 -0.74
CA ARG A 333 -14.13 -27.93 0.35
C ARG A 333 -13.46 -27.72 1.71
N VAL A 334 -12.25 -28.26 1.88
CA VAL A 334 -11.44 -28.04 3.09
C VAL A 334 -11.02 -26.58 3.19
N ARG A 335 -10.53 -25.98 2.10
CA ARG A 335 -10.12 -24.58 2.11
C ARG A 335 -11.29 -23.63 2.38
N GLU A 336 -12.44 -23.89 1.75
CA GLU A 336 -13.67 -23.12 1.98
C GLU A 336 -14.14 -23.26 3.44
N ALA A 337 -14.16 -24.48 4.00
CA ALA A 337 -14.54 -24.71 5.40
C ALA A 337 -13.65 -23.91 6.38
N LEU A 338 -12.33 -23.94 6.18
CA LEU A 338 -11.39 -23.19 7.01
C LEU A 338 -11.56 -21.68 6.86
N ALA A 339 -11.84 -21.20 5.63
CA ALA A 339 -12.00 -19.78 5.34
C ALA A 339 -13.28 -19.19 5.96
N ILE A 340 -14.44 -19.88 5.85
CA ILE A 340 -15.72 -19.37 6.34
C ILE A 340 -15.95 -19.64 7.85
N ALA A 341 -15.09 -20.44 8.50
CA ALA A 341 -15.08 -20.59 9.95
C ALA A 341 -14.43 -19.41 10.68
N ILE A 342 -13.81 -18.46 9.95
CA ILE A 342 -13.12 -17.31 10.54
C ILE A 342 -14.10 -16.15 10.70
N ASP A 343 -14.23 -15.64 11.93
CA ASP A 343 -14.92 -14.41 12.27
C ASP A 343 -13.98 -13.22 12.09
N ARG A 344 -14.01 -12.61 10.89
CA ARG A 344 -13.13 -11.50 10.52
C ARG A 344 -13.49 -10.20 11.25
N ASP A 345 -14.76 -10.02 11.56
CA ASP A 345 -15.23 -8.87 12.33
C ASP A 345 -14.65 -8.91 13.74
N ARG A 346 -14.68 -10.09 14.39
CA ARG A 346 -14.05 -10.31 15.68
C ARG A 346 -12.53 -10.13 15.62
N VAL A 347 -11.85 -10.66 14.60
CA VAL A 347 -10.40 -10.44 14.42
C VAL A 347 -10.07 -8.95 14.38
N SER A 348 -10.85 -8.16 13.65
CA SER A 348 -10.61 -6.73 13.50
C SER A 348 -10.97 -5.92 14.76
N THR A 349 -12.04 -6.28 15.47
CA THR A 349 -12.49 -5.53 16.65
C THR A 349 -11.73 -5.91 17.93
N ASP A 350 -11.57 -7.21 18.18
CA ASP A 350 -11.04 -7.70 19.44
C ASP A 350 -9.52 -7.89 19.39
N GLU A 351 -9.02 -8.61 18.38
CA GLU A 351 -7.62 -9.02 18.34
C GLU A 351 -6.68 -7.90 17.88
N THR A 352 -7.15 -7.02 16.99
CA THR A 352 -6.37 -5.85 16.55
C THR A 352 -6.84 -4.55 17.21
N GLY A 353 -7.80 -4.63 18.14
CA GLY A 353 -8.30 -3.48 18.89
C GLY A 353 -9.01 -2.41 18.03
N GLY A 354 -9.57 -2.81 16.91
CA GLY A 354 -10.21 -1.91 15.94
C GLY A 354 -9.22 -1.21 15.00
N ALA A 355 -7.95 -1.63 14.97
CA ALA A 355 -6.94 -1.02 14.11
C ALA A 355 -6.96 -1.53 12.65
N THR A 356 -7.84 -2.47 12.33
CA THR A 356 -7.96 -3.06 10.98
C THR A 356 -9.40 -3.15 10.54
N GLU A 357 -9.61 -3.36 9.23
CA GLU A 357 -10.93 -3.60 8.63
C GLU A 357 -11.06 -5.08 8.21
N PRO A 358 -12.18 -5.75 8.49
CA PRO A 358 -12.37 -7.15 8.11
C PRO A 358 -12.32 -7.32 6.58
N ALA A 359 -11.44 -8.19 6.08
CA ALA A 359 -11.34 -8.46 4.65
C ALA A 359 -12.15 -9.73 4.31
N LYS A 360 -13.36 -9.56 3.80
CA LYS A 360 -14.24 -10.62 3.29
C LYS A 360 -14.00 -10.91 1.81
N ARG A 361 -13.14 -10.11 1.15
CA ARG A 361 -12.70 -10.21 -0.25
C ARG A 361 -11.24 -9.80 -0.35
N PHE A 362 -10.59 -10.05 -1.49
CA PHE A 362 -9.16 -9.77 -1.67
C PHE A 362 -8.86 -8.31 -1.97
N LEU A 363 -9.79 -7.57 -2.59
CA LEU A 363 -9.62 -6.17 -2.95
C LEU A 363 -10.45 -5.27 -2.02
N PRO A 364 -9.92 -4.12 -1.59
CA PRO A 364 -10.69 -3.17 -0.79
C PRO A 364 -11.82 -2.59 -1.64
N GLN A 365 -12.96 -2.28 -1.00
CA GLN A 365 -14.05 -1.59 -1.69
C GLN A 365 -13.64 -0.17 -2.03
N THR A 366 -13.83 0.21 -3.29
CA THR A 366 -13.69 1.61 -3.71
C THR A 366 -15.05 2.32 -3.63
N PRO A 367 -15.09 3.64 -3.39
CA PRO A 367 -16.34 4.40 -3.25
C PRO A 367 -17.28 4.32 -4.46
N THR A 368 -16.76 3.95 -5.62
CA THR A 368 -17.50 3.86 -6.89
C THR A 368 -18.07 2.48 -7.20
N GLU A 369 -17.71 1.45 -6.43
CA GLU A 369 -18.26 0.11 -6.63
C GLU A 369 -19.67 0.02 -6.06
N ALA A 370 -20.68 -0.03 -6.96
CA ALA A 370 -21.98 -0.54 -6.57
C ALA A 370 -21.85 -2.01 -6.14
N PRO A 371 -22.61 -2.48 -5.12
CA PRO A 371 -22.59 -3.89 -4.75
C PRO A 371 -22.92 -4.74 -5.98
N LYS A 372 -21.94 -5.50 -6.47
CA LYS A 372 -22.12 -6.44 -7.57
C LYS A 372 -22.89 -7.64 -7.03
N THR A 373 -24.18 -7.69 -7.28
CA THR A 373 -24.98 -8.88 -7.00
C THR A 373 -24.71 -9.88 -8.14
N VAL A 374 -23.80 -10.82 -7.93
CA VAL A 374 -23.66 -11.99 -8.81
C VAL A 374 -24.70 -13.01 -8.40
N VAL A 375 -25.54 -13.40 -9.36
CA VAL A 375 -26.59 -14.39 -9.12
C VAL A 375 -25.95 -15.73 -8.79
N GLY A 376 -26.04 -16.17 -7.51
CA GLY A 376 -25.82 -17.57 -7.14
C GLY A 376 -24.73 -17.89 -6.11
N LYS A 377 -23.75 -17.02 -5.88
CA LYS A 377 -22.76 -17.17 -4.79
C LYS A 377 -22.39 -15.79 -4.26
N SER A 378 -22.23 -15.67 -2.95
CA SER A 378 -21.79 -14.41 -2.34
C SER A 378 -20.41 -14.03 -2.87
N ASP A 379 -20.24 -12.77 -3.29
CA ASP A 379 -18.94 -12.19 -3.68
C ASP A 379 -18.03 -11.96 -2.49
N MET A 380 -18.42 -12.41 -1.30
CA MET A 380 -17.73 -12.20 -0.03
C MET A 380 -17.70 -13.48 0.79
N LEU A 381 -16.60 -13.68 1.52
CA LEU A 381 -16.43 -14.77 2.50
C LEU A 381 -17.10 -14.37 3.81
N GLU A 382 -18.38 -14.66 3.94
CA GLU A 382 -19.09 -14.50 5.20
C GLU A 382 -18.82 -15.68 6.12
N LYS A 383 -18.87 -15.43 7.44
CA LYS A 383 -18.78 -16.47 8.46
C LYS A 383 -20.01 -17.38 8.39
N ASP A 384 -19.81 -18.69 8.26
CA ASP A 384 -20.88 -19.69 8.30
C ASP A 384 -20.38 -20.99 8.94
N ASP A 385 -20.61 -21.13 10.22
CA ASP A 385 -20.13 -22.27 11.02
C ASP A 385 -20.82 -23.59 10.61
N GLU A 386 -22.09 -23.56 10.20
CA GLU A 386 -22.82 -24.77 9.79
C GLU A 386 -22.34 -25.27 8.43
N ARG A 387 -22.24 -24.36 7.48
CA ARG A 387 -21.71 -24.68 6.15
C ARG A 387 -20.26 -25.16 6.23
N ALA A 388 -19.44 -24.55 7.09
CA ALA A 388 -18.05 -24.98 7.32
C ALA A 388 -17.97 -26.44 7.81
N ARG A 389 -18.80 -26.84 8.79
CA ARG A 389 -18.86 -28.24 9.25
C ARG A 389 -19.36 -29.18 8.16
N GLN A 390 -20.37 -28.79 7.41
CA GLN A 390 -20.90 -29.57 6.31
C GLN A 390 -19.83 -29.83 5.24
N LEU A 391 -19.13 -28.80 4.78
CA LEU A 391 -18.05 -28.93 3.79
C LEU A 391 -16.93 -29.83 4.27
N LEU A 392 -16.55 -29.71 5.54
CA LEU A 392 -15.50 -30.55 6.12
C LEU A 392 -15.94 -32.02 6.20
N ALA A 393 -17.21 -32.30 6.54
CA ALA A 393 -17.78 -33.66 6.54
C ALA A 393 -17.85 -34.23 5.09
N GLU A 394 -18.29 -33.44 4.11
CA GLU A 394 -18.30 -33.81 2.69
C GLU A 394 -16.89 -34.13 2.15
N ALA A 395 -15.85 -33.47 2.72
CA ALA A 395 -14.45 -33.74 2.41
C ALA A 395 -13.88 -34.99 3.12
N GLY A 396 -14.68 -35.70 3.96
CA GLY A 396 -14.27 -36.91 4.63
C GLY A 396 -13.82 -36.73 6.09
N PHE A 397 -13.99 -35.56 6.67
CA PHE A 397 -13.58 -35.23 8.03
C PHE A 397 -14.76 -34.80 8.93
N PRO A 398 -15.80 -35.63 9.11
CA PRO A 398 -16.94 -35.25 9.95
C PRO A 398 -16.49 -34.95 11.38
N ASP A 399 -16.94 -33.81 11.93
CA ASP A 399 -16.56 -33.30 13.25
C ASP A 399 -15.04 -33.13 13.45
N GLY A 400 -14.29 -32.93 12.38
CA GLY A 400 -12.82 -32.79 12.40
C GLY A 400 -12.08 -34.11 12.69
N LYS A 401 -12.77 -35.27 12.69
CA LYS A 401 -12.17 -36.57 12.97
C LYS A 401 -11.11 -36.92 11.92
N ASN A 402 -9.93 -37.31 12.39
CA ASN A 402 -8.77 -37.67 11.57
C ASN A 402 -8.21 -36.50 10.71
N PHE A 403 -8.65 -35.26 10.93
CA PHE A 403 -8.01 -34.12 10.29
C PHE A 403 -6.59 -33.96 10.87
N PRO A 404 -5.57 -33.73 10.02
CA PRO A 404 -4.21 -33.54 10.52
C PRO A 404 -4.10 -32.23 11.33
N VAL A 405 -3.08 -32.13 12.19
CA VAL A 405 -2.74 -30.89 12.87
C VAL A 405 -2.26 -29.89 11.82
N VAL A 406 -2.90 -28.73 11.74
CA VAL A 406 -2.53 -27.67 10.78
C VAL A 406 -1.29 -26.93 11.25
N ARG A 407 -0.22 -26.93 10.46
CA ARG A 407 0.97 -26.14 10.73
C ARG A 407 0.79 -24.73 10.12
N LEU A 408 0.46 -23.77 11.00
CA LEU A 408 0.26 -22.37 10.61
C LEU A 408 1.56 -21.58 10.80
N LEU A 409 2.21 -21.24 9.69
CA LEU A 409 3.46 -20.48 9.66
C LEU A 409 3.18 -18.98 9.71
N VAL A 410 3.79 -18.29 10.66
CA VAL A 410 3.74 -16.82 10.81
C VAL A 410 5.14 -16.27 11.06
N ASN A 411 5.40 -15.06 10.58
CA ASN A 411 6.61 -14.32 10.93
C ASN A 411 6.54 -13.81 12.37
N ARG A 412 7.70 -13.60 13.02
CA ARG A 412 7.78 -13.09 14.39
C ARG A 412 7.30 -11.64 14.45
N ASN A 413 6.03 -11.47 14.80
CA ASN A 413 5.36 -10.20 15.02
C ASN A 413 4.22 -10.43 16.00
N GLU A 414 4.07 -9.58 17.01
CA GLU A 414 3.10 -9.80 18.10
C GLU A 414 1.66 -9.76 17.60
N GLN A 415 1.31 -8.78 16.77
CA GLN A 415 -0.04 -8.69 16.21
C GLN A 415 -0.38 -9.93 15.37
N GLN A 416 0.55 -10.40 14.53
CA GLN A 416 0.34 -11.59 13.70
C GLN A 416 0.19 -12.84 14.55
N ARG A 417 0.93 -12.93 15.67
CA ARG A 417 0.81 -14.04 16.62
C ARG A 417 -0.58 -14.08 17.27
N VAL A 418 -1.08 -12.93 17.74
CA VAL A 418 -2.41 -12.82 18.37
C VAL A 418 -3.51 -13.21 17.39
N VAL A 419 -3.48 -12.67 16.17
CA VAL A 419 -4.43 -13.00 15.10
C VAL A 419 -4.39 -14.50 14.77
N ALA A 420 -3.21 -15.08 14.61
CA ALA A 420 -3.07 -16.50 14.30
C ALA A 420 -3.60 -17.41 15.44
N GLN A 421 -3.40 -17.01 16.70
CA GLN A 421 -3.98 -17.71 17.87
C GLN A 421 -5.51 -17.66 17.86
N ALA A 422 -6.10 -16.51 17.55
CA ALA A 422 -7.55 -16.36 17.47
C ALA A 422 -8.13 -17.23 16.34
N ILE A 423 -7.51 -17.25 15.16
CA ILE A 423 -7.93 -18.10 14.04
C ILE A 423 -7.81 -19.59 14.40
N ALA A 424 -6.70 -20.01 15.03
CA ALA A 424 -6.53 -21.37 15.51
C ALA A 424 -7.63 -21.78 16.53
N ALA A 425 -8.00 -20.87 17.43
CA ALA A 425 -9.09 -21.09 18.38
C ALA A 425 -10.46 -21.19 17.68
N MET A 426 -10.72 -20.40 16.62
CA MET A 426 -11.93 -20.50 15.81
C MET A 426 -12.00 -21.86 15.08
N TRP A 427 -10.93 -22.31 14.44
CA TRP A 427 -10.88 -23.63 13.80
C TRP A 427 -11.08 -24.77 14.80
N LEU A 428 -10.52 -24.65 16.00
CA LEU A 428 -10.75 -25.66 17.05
C LEU A 428 -12.21 -25.66 17.51
N SER A 429 -12.81 -24.51 17.75
CA SER A 429 -14.18 -24.41 18.30
C SER A 429 -15.25 -24.76 17.27
N VAL A 430 -15.07 -24.37 16.00
CA VAL A 430 -16.06 -24.57 14.93
C VAL A 430 -15.90 -25.94 14.27
N LEU A 431 -14.67 -26.34 13.96
CA LEU A 431 -14.35 -27.51 13.13
C LEU A 431 -13.67 -28.63 13.88
N ASN A 432 -13.33 -28.43 15.17
CA ASN A 432 -12.54 -29.38 15.98
C ASN A 432 -11.14 -29.66 15.36
N ILE A 433 -10.57 -28.71 14.65
CA ILE A 433 -9.26 -28.82 14.00
C ILE A 433 -8.19 -28.21 14.92
N LYS A 434 -7.15 -28.99 15.21
CA LYS A 434 -5.98 -28.54 15.98
C LYS A 434 -4.99 -27.82 15.10
N THR A 435 -4.40 -26.74 15.61
CA THR A 435 -3.41 -25.93 14.89
C THR A 435 -2.15 -25.78 15.72
N GLU A 436 -1.00 -25.99 15.09
CA GLU A 436 0.32 -25.69 15.62
C GLU A 436 0.82 -24.39 15.00
N LEU A 437 1.13 -23.37 15.83
CA LEU A 437 1.69 -22.13 15.38
C LEU A 437 3.22 -22.27 15.21
N VAL A 438 3.72 -22.12 13.99
CA VAL A 438 5.13 -22.14 13.66
C VAL A 438 5.59 -20.70 13.48
N ILE A 439 6.24 -20.12 14.54
CA ILE A 439 6.68 -18.73 14.55
C ILE A 439 8.16 -18.69 14.21
N LYS A 440 8.54 -18.00 13.12
CA LYS A 440 9.92 -17.88 12.66
C LYS A 440 10.34 -16.40 12.54
N ASN A 441 11.64 -16.12 12.67
CA ASN A 441 12.18 -14.81 12.26
C ASN A 441 12.05 -14.65 10.75
N TRP A 442 12.29 -13.47 10.21
CA TRP A 442 11.98 -13.16 8.81
C TRP A 442 12.72 -14.08 7.82
N ASP A 443 14.01 -14.31 7.99
CA ASP A 443 14.82 -15.08 7.05
C ASP A 443 14.42 -16.57 7.03
N ASP A 444 14.20 -17.14 8.21
CA ASP A 444 13.72 -18.53 8.34
C ASP A 444 12.27 -18.69 7.87
N TYR A 445 11.45 -17.66 8.07
CA TYR A 445 10.08 -17.61 7.56
C TYR A 445 10.08 -17.63 6.01
N GLU A 446 10.83 -16.74 5.36
CA GLU A 446 10.94 -16.71 3.91
C GLU A 446 11.57 -18.02 3.34
N ALA A 447 12.53 -18.61 4.03
CA ALA A 447 13.09 -19.90 3.64
C ALA A 447 12.03 -21.01 3.70
N ALA A 448 11.21 -21.04 4.75
CA ALA A 448 10.11 -22.00 4.89
C ALA A 448 9.01 -21.80 3.82
N VAL A 449 8.68 -20.55 3.52
CA VAL A 449 7.75 -20.20 2.43
C VAL A 449 8.28 -20.72 1.09
N ARG A 450 9.53 -20.43 0.75
CA ARG A 450 10.15 -20.89 -0.51
C ARG A 450 10.23 -22.40 -0.64
N SER A 451 10.47 -23.11 0.46
CA SER A 451 10.53 -24.58 0.47
C SER A 451 9.16 -25.26 0.57
N GLY A 452 8.07 -24.52 0.80
CA GLY A 452 6.75 -25.08 1.05
C GLY A 452 6.63 -25.84 2.40
N ASP A 453 7.46 -25.47 3.40
CA ASP A 453 7.46 -26.10 4.73
C ASP A 453 6.39 -25.50 5.65
N PHE A 454 5.13 -25.60 5.22
CA PHE A 454 3.94 -25.16 5.94
C PHE A 454 2.69 -25.86 5.39
N ASP A 455 1.60 -25.80 6.11
CA ASP A 455 0.26 -26.19 5.63
C ASP A 455 -0.56 -24.93 5.28
N VAL A 456 -0.52 -23.95 6.18
CA VAL A 456 -1.06 -22.60 5.97
C VAL A 456 0.02 -21.58 6.34
N VAL A 457 0.15 -20.52 5.57
CA VAL A 457 1.12 -19.44 5.84
C VAL A 457 0.46 -18.07 5.79
N ARG A 458 0.78 -17.20 6.74
CA ARG A 458 0.39 -15.80 6.74
C ARG A 458 1.17 -15.05 5.68
N ARG A 459 0.50 -14.23 4.89
CA ARG A 459 1.11 -13.33 3.90
C ARG A 459 0.55 -11.91 4.03
N GLY A 460 1.22 -10.97 3.43
CA GLY A 460 0.76 -9.58 3.33
C GLY A 460 1.14 -8.97 1.97
N ILE A 461 0.32 -8.04 1.50
CA ILE A 461 0.57 -7.24 0.31
C ILE A 461 0.08 -5.82 0.54
N VAL A 462 0.81 -4.84 0.01
CA VAL A 462 0.34 -3.47 -0.13
C VAL A 462 0.02 -3.22 -1.60
N MET A 463 -1.24 -2.91 -1.89
CA MET A 463 -1.71 -2.66 -3.24
C MET A 463 -1.21 -1.31 -3.72
N GLN A 464 -0.55 -1.30 -4.87
CA GLN A 464 0.05 -0.10 -5.47
C GLN A 464 -0.86 0.58 -6.50
N THR A 465 -1.98 -0.04 -6.82
CA THR A 465 -2.92 0.41 -7.85
C THR A 465 -4.33 -0.08 -7.54
N THR A 466 -5.34 0.53 -8.15
CA THR A 466 -6.72 0.02 -8.16
C THR A 466 -6.98 -1.01 -9.27
N ASP A 467 -5.96 -1.35 -10.06
CA ASP A 467 -6.12 -2.34 -11.12
C ASP A 467 -6.29 -3.75 -10.57
N GLU A 468 -7.47 -4.35 -10.80
CA GLU A 468 -7.81 -5.70 -10.33
C GLU A 468 -6.83 -6.74 -10.84
N LEU A 469 -6.53 -6.73 -12.14
CA LEU A 469 -5.66 -7.72 -12.77
C LEU A 469 -4.26 -7.71 -12.15
N THR A 470 -3.68 -6.52 -11.97
CA THR A 470 -2.35 -6.36 -11.34
C THR A 470 -2.36 -6.86 -9.91
N ASN A 471 -3.34 -6.46 -9.10
CA ASN A 471 -3.43 -6.86 -7.70
C ASN A 471 -3.64 -8.38 -7.55
N ILE A 472 -4.57 -8.95 -8.31
CA ILE A 472 -4.85 -10.40 -8.25
C ILE A 472 -3.65 -11.21 -8.73
N ARG A 473 -2.93 -10.76 -9.76
CA ARG A 473 -1.71 -11.44 -10.20
C ARG A 473 -0.56 -11.31 -9.21
N THR A 474 -0.46 -10.22 -8.49
CA THR A 474 0.51 -10.10 -7.41
C THR A 474 0.19 -11.07 -6.27
N LEU A 475 -1.10 -11.32 -6.00
CA LEU A 475 -1.55 -12.29 -5.01
C LEU A 475 -1.39 -13.75 -5.45
N PHE A 476 -1.63 -14.06 -6.74
CA PHE A 476 -1.78 -15.44 -7.25
C PHE A 476 -0.92 -15.77 -8.49
N GLY A 477 -0.07 -14.85 -8.96
CA GLY A 477 0.69 -14.98 -10.22
C GLY A 477 1.82 -16.00 -10.21
N GLU A 478 2.44 -16.21 -11.38
CA GLU A 478 3.61 -17.09 -11.55
C GLU A 478 4.79 -16.56 -10.70
N GLY A 479 5.33 -17.42 -9.87
CA GLY A 479 6.37 -17.07 -8.91
C GLY A 479 5.87 -17.05 -7.47
N TYR A 480 4.59 -17.30 -7.26
CA TYR A 480 4.06 -17.58 -5.93
C TYR A 480 4.83 -18.76 -5.28
N PRO A 481 5.50 -18.57 -4.19
CA PRO A 481 5.19 -17.81 -3.02
C PRO A 481 6.04 -16.54 -2.91
N GLY A 482 5.37 -15.40 -2.71
CA GLY A 482 5.98 -14.15 -2.33
C GLY A 482 7.11 -13.68 -3.25
N THR A 483 6.76 -12.85 -4.22
CA THR A 483 7.78 -12.09 -4.94
C THR A 483 8.59 -11.26 -3.93
N ALA A 484 9.87 -11.06 -4.18
CA ALA A 484 10.75 -10.26 -3.32
C ALA A 484 10.18 -8.86 -3.03
N ALA A 485 9.37 -8.32 -3.93
CA ALA A 485 8.70 -7.03 -3.79
C ALA A 485 7.65 -6.99 -2.67
N ALA A 486 6.80 -8.02 -2.53
CA ALA A 486 5.82 -8.07 -1.44
C ALA A 486 6.51 -8.16 -0.06
N SER A 487 7.63 -8.90 0.01
CA SER A 487 8.41 -9.03 1.24
C SER A 487 9.12 -7.72 1.62
N GLU A 488 9.53 -6.92 0.66
CA GLU A 488 10.23 -5.65 0.90
C GLU A 488 9.27 -4.55 1.34
N THR A 489 8.08 -4.48 0.75
CA THR A 489 7.04 -3.55 1.19
C THR A 489 6.58 -3.85 2.62
N GLU A 490 6.53 -5.12 3.00
CA GLU A 490 6.20 -5.54 4.37
C GLU A 490 7.31 -5.17 5.38
N ARG A 491 8.60 -5.18 4.96
CA ARG A 491 9.73 -4.72 5.79
C ARG A 491 9.70 -3.22 6.04
N LEU A 492 9.34 -2.42 5.04
CA LEU A 492 9.31 -0.96 5.15
C LEU A 492 8.26 -0.45 6.13
N HIS A 493 7.23 -1.26 6.44
CA HIS A 493 6.20 -0.93 7.43
C HIS A 493 6.49 -1.49 8.83
N GLN A 494 7.67 -2.08 9.08
CA GLN A 494 8.09 -2.50 10.42
C GLN A 494 9.03 -1.45 11.02
N PRO A 495 8.71 -0.86 12.20
CA PRO A 495 9.62 0.07 12.88
C PRO A 495 10.95 -0.62 13.23
N GLY A 496 12.08 -0.11 12.73
CA GLY A 496 13.42 -0.53 13.11
C GLY A 496 14.16 -1.50 12.17
N ALA A 497 13.71 -1.71 10.94
CA ALA A 497 14.44 -2.55 9.98
C ALA A 497 15.52 -1.74 9.24
N GLU A 498 16.78 -2.03 9.52
CA GLU A 498 17.93 -1.56 8.73
C GLU A 498 17.99 -2.29 7.37
N PRO A 499 18.44 -1.64 6.28
CA PRO A 499 18.61 -2.29 4.97
C PRO A 499 19.71 -3.35 5.05
N SER A 500 19.37 -4.63 4.91
CA SER A 500 20.36 -5.71 4.99
C SER A 500 20.89 -6.14 3.63
N GLU A 501 22.15 -6.57 3.59
CA GLU A 501 22.91 -7.07 2.42
C GLU A 501 22.34 -8.37 1.78
N ALA A 502 21.09 -8.74 2.03
CA ALA A 502 20.49 -10.02 1.71
C ALA A 502 20.29 -10.30 0.19
N ASN A 503 20.57 -9.34 -0.68
CA ASN A 503 20.36 -9.51 -2.16
C ASN A 503 21.40 -10.39 -2.88
N LYS A 504 22.36 -10.99 -2.17
CA LYS A 504 23.46 -11.74 -2.83
C LYS A 504 23.28 -13.27 -2.91
N LEU A 505 22.18 -13.84 -2.39
CA LEU A 505 22.09 -15.30 -2.17
C LEU A 505 20.93 -16.03 -2.87
N PHE A 506 20.25 -15.45 -3.86
CA PHE A 506 19.09 -16.11 -4.47
C PHE A 506 19.45 -16.92 -5.70
N GLY A 507 19.54 -18.23 -5.53
CA GLY A 507 19.55 -19.21 -6.61
C GLY A 507 18.17 -19.35 -7.30
N PRO A 508 18.09 -20.00 -8.48
CA PRO A 508 16.88 -20.03 -9.31
C PRO A 508 15.72 -20.77 -8.61
N ALA A 509 14.53 -20.17 -8.69
CA ALA A 509 13.28 -20.71 -8.17
C ALA A 509 12.96 -22.09 -8.78
N ALA A 510 12.38 -22.98 -7.97
CA ALA A 510 11.92 -24.29 -8.40
C ALA A 510 10.91 -24.18 -9.56
N LYS A 511 11.01 -25.10 -10.54
CA LYS A 511 10.13 -25.14 -11.72
C LYS A 511 8.67 -25.22 -11.29
N PRO A 512 7.76 -24.43 -11.90
CA PRO A 512 6.33 -24.50 -11.57
C PRO A 512 5.77 -25.87 -11.96
N SER A 513 4.99 -26.45 -11.05
CA SER A 513 4.18 -27.64 -11.31
C SER A 513 3.03 -27.28 -12.25
N THR A 514 2.74 -28.18 -13.15
CA THR A 514 1.85 -28.12 -14.29
C THR A 514 0.43 -27.61 -14.02
N THR A 515 -0.05 -26.68 -14.88
CA THR A 515 -1.42 -26.56 -15.41
C THR A 515 -2.55 -26.17 -14.45
N ARG A 516 -2.33 -25.23 -13.52
CA ARG A 516 -3.45 -24.53 -12.90
C ARG A 516 -3.84 -23.34 -13.81
N PRO A 517 -5.16 -23.09 -14.08
CA PRO A 517 -5.56 -21.89 -14.79
C PRO A 517 -5.07 -20.65 -14.07
N ALA A 518 -4.64 -19.63 -14.82
CA ALA A 518 -4.24 -18.37 -14.23
C ALA A 518 -5.46 -17.71 -13.55
N ILE A 519 -5.26 -17.20 -12.33
CA ILE A 519 -6.25 -16.42 -11.59
C ILE A 519 -6.04 -14.97 -11.98
N ASP A 520 -6.98 -14.39 -12.70
CA ASP A 520 -6.92 -13.04 -13.27
C ASP A 520 -7.98 -12.09 -12.71
N THR A 521 -8.97 -12.63 -11.97
CA THR A 521 -10.03 -11.82 -11.35
C THR A 521 -10.26 -12.24 -9.90
N GLU A 522 -10.79 -11.32 -9.10
CA GLU A 522 -11.14 -11.58 -7.70
C GLU A 522 -12.19 -12.70 -7.56
N ALA A 523 -13.16 -12.74 -8.47
CA ALA A 523 -14.16 -13.80 -8.51
C ALA A 523 -13.51 -15.19 -8.71
N GLN A 524 -12.50 -15.30 -9.57
CA GLN A 524 -11.72 -16.54 -9.72
C GLN A 524 -10.95 -16.87 -8.45
N ALA A 525 -10.34 -15.87 -7.79
CA ALA A 525 -9.61 -16.05 -6.54
C ALA A 525 -10.51 -16.54 -5.40
N LEU A 526 -11.71 -15.98 -5.25
CA LEU A 526 -12.71 -16.40 -4.26
C LEU A 526 -13.30 -17.77 -4.56
N ASN A 527 -13.34 -18.18 -5.83
CA ASN A 527 -13.75 -19.54 -6.21
C ASN A 527 -12.64 -20.57 -6.05
N ASP A 528 -11.38 -20.19 -6.18
CA ASP A 528 -10.23 -21.09 -6.04
C ASP A 528 -9.81 -21.30 -4.60
N LEU A 529 -9.86 -20.23 -3.78
CA LEU A 529 -9.49 -20.22 -2.37
C LEU A 529 -8.13 -20.88 -2.07
N SER A 530 -7.12 -20.72 -2.94
CA SER A 530 -5.75 -21.07 -2.57
C SER A 530 -5.18 -20.12 -1.51
N ALA A 531 -5.83 -19.01 -1.30
CA ALA A 531 -5.63 -18.09 -0.18
C ALA A 531 -6.97 -17.63 0.38
N MET A 532 -6.95 -17.04 1.57
CA MET A 532 -8.11 -16.45 2.23
C MET A 532 -7.74 -15.07 2.79
N PRO A 533 -8.49 -14.00 2.47
CA PRO A 533 -8.29 -12.68 3.03
C PRO A 533 -8.70 -12.67 4.50
N ILE A 534 -8.00 -11.90 5.34
CA ILE A 534 -8.26 -11.80 6.78
C ILE A 534 -8.67 -10.40 7.17
N TYR A 535 -7.80 -9.39 6.93
CA TYR A 535 -8.11 -7.99 7.20
C TYR A 535 -7.30 -7.05 6.30
N PHE A 536 -7.82 -5.85 6.09
CA PHE A 536 -7.08 -4.71 5.57
C PHE A 536 -6.55 -3.86 6.73
N ALA A 537 -5.37 -3.29 6.57
CA ALA A 537 -4.88 -2.27 7.48
C ALA A 537 -5.73 -0.99 7.39
N SER A 538 -5.70 -0.18 8.43
CA SER A 538 -6.24 1.18 8.38
C SER A 538 -5.10 2.18 8.29
N SER A 539 -5.28 3.21 7.46
CA SER A 539 -4.46 4.41 7.46
C SER A 539 -5.09 5.46 8.39
N TYR A 540 -4.26 6.19 9.09
CA TYR A 540 -4.67 7.20 10.05
C TYR A 540 -4.05 8.54 9.72
N ALA A 541 -4.84 9.60 9.78
CA ALA A 541 -4.38 10.95 9.58
C ALA A 541 -4.93 11.89 10.65
N LEU A 542 -4.10 12.79 11.14
CA LEU A 542 -4.52 13.99 11.83
C LEU A 542 -4.42 15.14 10.82
N VAL A 543 -5.54 15.83 10.56
CA VAL A 543 -5.60 16.90 9.56
C VAL A 543 -6.34 18.08 10.14
N LYS A 544 -5.67 19.24 10.21
CA LYS A 544 -6.27 20.46 10.76
C LYS A 544 -7.57 20.80 10.03
N PRO A 545 -8.61 21.25 10.73
CA PRO A 545 -9.96 21.42 10.17
C PRO A 545 -10.05 22.48 9.07
N TYR A 546 -9.08 23.39 8.98
CA TYR A 546 -8.97 24.39 7.91
C TYR A 546 -8.30 23.84 6.63
N VAL A 547 -7.78 22.59 6.66
CA VAL A 547 -7.20 21.93 5.48
C VAL A 547 -8.31 21.22 4.74
N THR A 548 -8.52 21.56 3.49
CA THR A 548 -9.53 20.94 2.61
C THR A 548 -8.87 20.32 1.39
N GLY A 549 -9.50 19.28 0.82
CA GLY A 549 -8.98 18.56 -0.35
C GLY A 549 -7.78 17.65 -0.06
N PHE A 550 -7.47 17.41 1.23
CA PHE A 550 -6.51 16.40 1.67
C PHE A 550 -7.31 15.14 2.06
N ASP A 551 -7.68 14.37 1.03
CA ASP A 551 -8.53 13.20 1.17
C ASP A 551 -7.68 11.93 1.23
N ALA A 552 -7.86 11.15 2.29
CA ALA A 552 -7.28 9.81 2.40
C ALA A 552 -8.06 8.83 1.50
N ASN A 553 -7.36 7.85 0.93
CA ASN A 553 -7.95 6.82 0.07
C ASN A 553 -7.25 5.47 0.27
N VAL A 554 -7.74 4.41 -0.37
CA VAL A 554 -7.21 3.05 -0.18
C VAL A 554 -5.77 2.87 -0.67
N LEU A 555 -5.26 3.76 -1.50
CA LEU A 555 -3.85 3.76 -1.94
C LEU A 555 -2.96 4.63 -1.05
N ASP A 556 -3.53 5.27 -0.01
CA ASP A 556 -2.85 6.27 0.83
C ASP A 556 -2.14 7.35 0.00
N ALA A 557 -2.84 7.82 -1.03
CA ALA A 557 -2.31 8.68 -2.08
C ALA A 557 -3.09 9.99 -2.18
N PRO A 558 -2.93 10.94 -1.23
CA PRO A 558 -3.58 12.24 -1.30
C PRO A 558 -3.07 13.05 -2.49
N SER A 559 -3.92 13.89 -3.06
CA SER A 559 -3.56 14.76 -4.18
C SER A 559 -3.26 16.18 -3.70
N LEU A 560 -1.99 16.54 -3.57
CA LEU A 560 -1.57 17.89 -3.15
C LEU A 560 -2.06 19.00 -4.08
N LYS A 561 -2.40 18.70 -5.33
CA LYS A 561 -3.01 19.65 -6.28
C LYS A 561 -4.38 20.15 -5.81
N LYS A 562 -5.11 19.33 -5.03
CA LYS A 562 -6.46 19.63 -4.52
C LYS A 562 -6.45 20.27 -3.14
N VAL A 563 -5.33 20.22 -2.43
CA VAL A 563 -5.21 20.75 -1.07
C VAL A 563 -5.24 22.29 -1.09
N ARG A 564 -5.96 22.84 -0.10
CA ARG A 564 -6.03 24.28 0.15
C ARG A 564 -6.22 24.56 1.63
N ILE A 565 -5.77 25.72 2.07
CA ILE A 565 -5.99 26.27 3.40
C ILE A 565 -7.21 27.19 3.33
N ASP A 566 -8.28 26.85 4.07
CA ASP A 566 -9.42 27.74 4.22
C ASP A 566 -9.10 28.84 5.25
N GLY A 567 -8.63 29.97 4.78
CA GLY A 567 -8.28 31.13 5.61
C GLY A 567 -9.46 31.74 6.37
N ASN A 568 -10.70 31.40 5.99
CA ASN A 568 -11.93 31.87 6.63
C ASN A 568 -12.55 30.84 7.59
N TRP A 569 -11.90 29.69 7.75
CA TRP A 569 -12.41 28.63 8.61
C TRP A 569 -12.64 29.15 10.04
N LYS A 570 -13.78 28.79 10.60
CA LYS A 570 -14.15 29.07 12.00
C LYS A 570 -14.64 27.79 12.66
N PRO A 571 -14.34 27.59 13.95
CA PRO A 571 -14.91 26.47 14.67
C PRO A 571 -16.44 26.50 14.59
N PRO A 572 -17.11 25.34 14.44
CA PRO A 572 -18.55 25.26 14.48
C PRO A 572 -19.05 25.86 15.82
N ALA A 573 -20.13 26.61 15.77
CA ALA A 573 -20.76 27.16 16.99
C ALA A 573 -21.03 25.99 17.94
N SER A 574 -20.56 26.09 19.18
CA SER A 574 -20.94 25.13 20.22
C SER A 574 -22.46 25.01 20.26
N PRO A 575 -23.04 23.79 20.29
CA PRO A 575 -24.48 23.66 20.46
C PRO A 575 -24.84 24.41 21.73
N ALA A 576 -25.72 25.43 21.59
CA ALA A 576 -26.19 26.20 22.70
C ALA A 576 -26.75 25.20 23.73
N SER A 577 -26.21 25.21 24.96
CA SER A 577 -26.78 24.45 26.06
C SER A 577 -28.23 24.87 26.21
N ASN A 578 -29.16 24.06 25.72
CA ASN A 578 -30.57 24.22 26.00
C ASN A 578 -30.81 23.93 27.49
N ASN A 579 -30.28 24.80 28.34
CA ASN A 579 -30.80 24.99 29.70
C ASN A 579 -31.94 26.01 29.63
N ALA A 580 -33.06 25.55 29.12
CA ALA A 580 -34.31 26.28 29.26
C ALA A 580 -35.24 25.47 30.16
N ARG A 581 -35.29 25.91 31.42
CA ARG A 581 -36.38 25.84 32.42
C ARG A 581 -36.89 24.45 32.83
#